data_9b760bd79933d9c703b7455004379410
#
_entry.id   9b760bd79933d9c703b7455004379410
#
_cell.length_a   1.000
_cell.length_b   1.000
_cell.length_c   1.000
_cell.angle_alpha   90.00
_cell.angle_beta   90.00
_cell.angle_gamma   90.00
#
_symmetry.space_group_name_H-M   'P 1'
#
loop_
_entity.id
_entity.type
_entity.pdbx_description
1 polymer ?
#
loop_
_entity_poly.entity_id
_entity_poly.type
_entity_poly.pdbx_seq_one_letter_code
_entity_poly.pdbx_strand_id
1 'polypeptide(L)'
;MKPIAITVWLASAFAAFAAPVAANEFDHVWSCELKPGKTLDDARAVARSWLAAARSMKNGERLEVSIRYPIIVSESENRFDFVVRAPSLAVWGAFYDTYDDGTPVADADLKFADVAGCSGSTMWESIGVQ
;
A
#
# COMPACT_ATOMS: atom_id res chain seq x y z
N MET A 1 59.26 12.09 -43.89
CA MET A 1 58.44 12.02 -42.63
C MET A 1 56.95 12.03 -43.02
N LYS A 2 56.23 10.93 -42.85
CA LYS A 2 54.79 10.84 -43.13
C LYS A 2 54.03 11.06 -41.87
N PRO A 3 52.97 11.92 -41.79
CA PRO A 3 52.16 12.06 -40.65
C PRO A 3 51.18 10.90 -40.55
N ILE A 4 51.11 10.29 -39.35
CA ILE A 4 50.16 9.24 -39.02
C ILE A 4 48.88 9.94 -38.57
N ALA A 5 47.80 9.75 -39.34
CA ALA A 5 46.46 10.22 -38.93
C ALA A 5 45.86 9.21 -37.95
N ILE A 6 45.63 9.65 -36.70
CA ILE A 6 44.93 8.87 -35.68
C ILE A 6 43.44 9.16 -35.83
N THR A 7 42.67 8.19 -36.33
CA THR A 7 41.24 8.27 -36.42
C THR A 7 40.64 7.82 -35.07
N VAL A 8 40.13 8.78 -34.30
CA VAL A 8 39.43 8.50 -33.04
C VAL A 8 37.98 8.13 -33.37
N TRP A 9 37.62 6.88 -33.14
CA TRP A 9 36.25 6.42 -33.22
C TRP A 9 35.54 6.77 -31.89
N LEU A 10 34.63 7.75 -31.91
CA LEU A 10 33.70 8.00 -30.82
C LEU A 10 32.55 6.96 -30.88
N ALA A 11 32.64 5.96 -30.05
CA ALA A 11 31.52 5.04 -29.82
C ALA A 11 30.47 5.73 -28.92
N SER A 12 29.38 6.21 -29.52
CA SER A 12 28.23 6.73 -28.80
C SER A 12 27.45 5.56 -28.18
N ALA A 13 27.63 5.33 -26.89
CA ALA A 13 26.79 4.39 -26.12
C ALA A 13 25.41 5.00 -25.91
N PHE A 14 24.42 4.57 -26.67
CA PHE A 14 23.01 4.82 -26.36
C PHE A 14 22.63 3.96 -25.17
N ALA A 15 22.61 4.54 -23.97
CA ALA A 15 21.96 3.94 -22.81
C ALA A 15 20.45 4.01 -23.06
N ALA A 16 19.83 2.90 -23.44
CA ALA A 16 18.40 2.76 -23.46
C ALA A 16 17.90 2.78 -22.00
N PHE A 17 17.38 3.92 -21.58
CA PHE A 17 16.60 4.00 -20.34
C PHE A 17 15.31 3.21 -20.56
N ALA A 18 15.28 1.95 -20.13
CA ALA A 18 14.04 1.23 -19.97
C ALA A 18 13.26 1.96 -18.87
N ALA A 19 12.17 2.63 -19.23
CA ALA A 19 11.23 3.16 -18.26
C ALA A 19 10.75 2.00 -17.37
N PRO A 20 10.74 2.16 -16.05
CA PRO A 20 10.21 1.13 -15.18
C PRO A 20 8.74 0.89 -15.59
N VAL A 21 8.43 -0.34 -15.97
CA VAL A 21 7.03 -0.75 -16.11
C VAL A 21 6.40 -0.53 -14.74
N ALA A 22 5.44 0.39 -14.67
CA ALA A 22 4.70 0.62 -13.43
C ALA A 22 4.11 -0.72 -12.99
N ALA A 23 4.60 -1.24 -11.88
CA ALA A 23 4.03 -2.45 -11.30
C ALA A 23 2.58 -2.11 -10.94
N ASN A 24 1.62 -2.97 -11.35
CA ASN A 24 0.24 -2.80 -10.99
C ASN A 24 0.12 -2.80 -9.47
N GLU A 25 -0.30 -1.68 -8.90
CA GLU A 25 -0.52 -1.57 -7.47
C GLU A 25 -1.78 -2.37 -7.10
N PHE A 26 -1.71 -3.03 -5.98
CA PHE A 26 -2.80 -3.83 -5.44
C PHE A 26 -3.31 -3.20 -4.15
N ASP A 27 -4.59 -2.90 -4.08
CA ASP A 27 -5.27 -2.36 -2.90
C ASP A 27 -6.25 -3.38 -2.33
N HIS A 28 -6.11 -3.71 -1.05
CA HIS A 28 -7.16 -4.36 -0.27
C HIS A 28 -7.88 -3.30 0.55
N VAL A 29 -9.18 -3.16 0.33
CA VAL A 29 -10.00 -2.09 0.87
C VAL A 29 -11.06 -2.68 1.79
N TRP A 30 -11.12 -2.24 3.04
CA TRP A 30 -12.17 -2.56 3.99
C TRP A 30 -13.06 -1.35 4.19
N SER A 31 -14.37 -1.52 4.03
CA SER A 31 -15.35 -0.49 4.33
C SER A 31 -15.71 -0.53 5.82
N CYS A 32 -15.42 0.57 6.50
CA CYS A 32 -15.48 0.67 7.95
C CYS A 32 -16.40 1.82 8.39
N GLU A 33 -16.91 1.70 9.61
CA GLU A 33 -17.71 2.72 10.28
C GLU A 33 -17.14 2.97 11.67
N LEU A 34 -16.95 4.26 12.02
CA LEU A 34 -16.49 4.66 13.35
C LEU A 34 -17.52 4.26 14.43
N LYS A 35 -17.04 3.74 15.53
CA LYS A 35 -17.86 3.50 16.70
C LYS A 35 -18.29 4.80 17.38
N PRO A 36 -19.37 4.81 18.14
CA PRO A 36 -19.83 5.99 18.86
C PRO A 36 -18.72 6.64 19.69
N GLY A 37 -18.56 7.96 19.54
CA GLY A 37 -17.54 8.74 20.24
C GLY A 37 -16.10 8.62 19.70
N LYS A 38 -15.90 7.88 18.62
CA LYS A 38 -14.61 7.79 17.93
C LYS A 38 -14.53 8.76 16.75
N THR A 39 -13.32 9.14 16.41
CA THR A 39 -13.01 10.13 15.39
C THR A 39 -12.13 9.55 14.28
N LEU A 40 -12.01 10.25 13.14
CA LEU A 40 -11.06 9.88 12.09
C LEU A 40 -9.60 9.93 12.56
N ASP A 41 -9.28 10.76 13.55
CA ASP A 41 -7.93 10.80 14.12
C ASP A 41 -7.66 9.55 14.97
N ASP A 42 -8.66 9.00 15.65
CA ASP A 42 -8.56 7.70 16.31
C ASP A 42 -8.33 6.58 15.26
N ALA A 43 -9.08 6.60 14.16
CA ALA A 43 -8.89 5.65 13.07
C ALA A 43 -7.48 5.74 12.45
N ARG A 44 -6.97 6.96 12.24
CA ARG A 44 -5.61 7.19 11.75
C ARG A 44 -4.55 6.68 12.73
N ALA A 45 -4.78 6.83 14.03
CA ALA A 45 -3.85 6.37 15.06
C ALA A 45 -3.73 4.84 15.05
N VAL A 46 -4.86 4.12 15.02
CA VAL A 46 -4.85 2.66 14.97
C VAL A 46 -4.35 2.14 13.62
N ALA A 47 -4.63 2.82 12.51
CA ALA A 47 -4.08 2.49 11.19
C ALA A 47 -2.55 2.60 11.15
N ARG A 48 -1.97 3.64 11.75
CA ARG A 48 -0.49 3.76 11.90
C ARG A 48 0.09 2.63 12.73
N SER A 49 -0.58 2.25 13.82
CA SER A 49 -0.15 1.15 14.67
C SER A 49 -0.22 -0.19 13.93
N TRP A 50 -1.26 -0.40 13.13
CA TRP A 50 -1.40 -1.55 12.27
C TRP A 50 -0.26 -1.63 11.25
N LEU A 51 0.03 -0.52 10.56
CA LEU A 51 1.14 -0.48 9.59
C LEU A 51 2.50 -0.76 10.23
N ALA A 52 2.75 -0.22 11.42
CA ALA A 52 3.98 -0.49 12.16
C ALA A 52 4.10 -1.99 12.51
N ALA A 53 3.00 -2.59 12.96
CA ALA A 53 2.93 -4.03 13.23
C ALA A 53 3.17 -4.85 11.97
N ALA A 54 2.49 -4.53 10.86
CA ALA A 54 2.67 -5.22 9.58
C ALA A 54 4.12 -5.15 9.09
N ARG A 55 4.74 -3.98 9.16
CA ARG A 55 6.14 -3.78 8.73
C ARG A 55 7.16 -4.48 9.62
N SER A 56 6.81 -4.84 10.85
CA SER A 56 7.64 -5.66 11.72
C SER A 56 7.59 -7.15 11.38
N MET A 57 6.64 -7.57 10.55
CA MET A 57 6.46 -8.95 10.13
C MET A 57 7.14 -9.20 8.77
N LYS A 58 7.46 -10.47 8.51
CA LYS A 58 8.01 -10.90 7.23
C LYS A 58 7.04 -10.55 6.09
N ASN A 59 7.58 -10.05 4.98
CA ASN A 59 6.85 -9.62 3.78
C ASN A 59 5.95 -8.39 3.96
N GLY A 60 5.94 -7.76 5.14
CA GLY A 60 5.16 -6.56 5.42
C GLY A 60 5.89 -5.23 5.15
N GLU A 61 7.19 -5.26 4.86
CA GLU A 61 8.08 -4.09 4.80
C GLU A 61 7.66 -3.07 3.73
N ARG A 62 7.03 -3.55 2.65
CA ARG A 62 6.61 -2.72 1.51
C ARG A 62 5.12 -2.39 1.49
N LEU A 63 4.40 -2.74 2.55
CA LEU A 63 2.99 -2.38 2.67
C LEU A 63 2.84 -0.90 2.99
N GLU A 64 1.78 -0.32 2.46
CA GLU A 64 1.33 1.03 2.76
C GLU A 64 -0.11 0.98 3.27
N VAL A 65 -0.48 1.95 4.10
CA VAL A 65 -1.85 2.08 4.62
C VAL A 65 -2.35 3.49 4.39
N SER A 66 -3.60 3.59 3.99
CA SER A 66 -4.31 4.86 3.92
C SER A 66 -5.72 4.74 4.47
N ILE A 67 -6.26 5.86 4.93
CA ILE A 67 -7.67 6.05 5.24
C ILE A 67 -8.27 6.89 4.13
N ARG A 68 -9.31 6.39 3.48
CA ARG A 68 -10.12 7.15 2.51
C ARG A 68 -11.45 7.48 3.17
N TYR A 69 -11.83 8.72 3.17
CA TYR A 69 -13.14 9.16 3.65
C TYR A 69 -13.77 10.10 2.63
N PRO A 70 -15.08 10.04 2.45
CA PRO A 70 -15.76 10.87 1.48
C PRO A 70 -15.74 12.34 1.95
N ILE A 71 -15.43 13.26 1.03
CA ILE A 71 -15.45 14.70 1.29
C ILE A 71 -16.85 15.28 1.04
N ILE A 72 -17.62 14.64 0.16
CA ILE A 72 -19.00 14.98 -0.15
C ILE A 72 -19.83 13.74 0.11
N VAL A 73 -20.71 13.77 1.09
CA VAL A 73 -21.58 12.66 1.46
C VAL A 73 -23.03 13.09 1.51
N SER A 74 -23.90 12.24 1.02
CA SER A 74 -25.34 12.29 1.25
C SER A 74 -25.79 11.43 2.45
N GLU A 75 -24.89 10.57 2.94
CA GLU A 75 -25.14 9.60 4.01
C GLU A 75 -23.95 9.54 4.98
N SER A 76 -24.20 9.14 6.21
CA SER A 76 -23.28 8.90 7.33
C SER A 76 -21.83 9.44 7.27
N GLU A 77 -21.56 10.49 8.03
CA GLU A 77 -20.20 11.09 8.19
C GLU A 77 -19.18 10.16 8.88
N ASN A 78 -19.64 9.00 9.40
CA ASN A 78 -18.81 8.08 10.18
C ASN A 78 -18.14 6.98 9.34
N ARG A 79 -18.36 6.98 8.01
CA ARG A 79 -17.83 5.97 7.11
C ARG A 79 -16.46 6.34 6.58
N PHE A 80 -15.60 5.35 6.46
CA PHE A 80 -14.30 5.47 5.82
C PHE A 80 -13.87 4.11 5.27
N ASP A 81 -12.91 4.12 4.35
CA ASP A 81 -12.23 2.91 3.92
C ASP A 81 -10.84 2.84 4.57
N PHE A 82 -10.53 1.69 5.15
CA PHE A 82 -9.17 1.30 5.51
C PHE A 82 -8.56 0.56 4.31
N VAL A 83 -7.46 1.08 3.80
CA VAL A 83 -6.83 0.56 2.57
C VAL A 83 -5.42 0.11 2.87
N VAL A 84 -5.11 -1.14 2.57
CA VAL A 84 -3.74 -1.66 2.54
C VAL A 84 -3.31 -1.80 1.09
N ARG A 85 -2.24 -1.13 0.74
CA ARG A 85 -1.60 -1.19 -0.58
C ARG A 85 -0.38 -2.08 -0.53
N ALA A 86 -0.27 -2.95 -1.51
CA ALA A 86 0.92 -3.77 -1.76
C ALA A 86 1.43 -3.56 -3.19
N PRO A 87 2.74 -3.73 -3.43
CA PRO A 87 3.31 -3.63 -4.78
C PRO A 87 2.74 -4.64 -5.79
N SER A 88 2.15 -5.73 -5.31
CA SER A 88 1.47 -6.73 -6.12
C SER A 88 0.61 -7.66 -5.25
N LEU A 89 -0.31 -8.38 -5.88
CA LEU A 89 -1.09 -9.44 -5.21
C LEU A 89 -0.18 -10.53 -4.60
N ALA A 90 0.94 -10.84 -5.26
CA ALA A 90 1.89 -11.83 -4.75
C ALA A 90 2.56 -11.38 -3.44
N VAL A 91 2.90 -10.08 -3.34
CA VAL A 91 3.45 -9.51 -2.09
C VAL A 91 2.40 -9.52 -0.98
N TRP A 92 1.16 -9.15 -1.31
CA TRP A 92 0.05 -9.21 -0.36
C TRP A 92 -0.19 -10.64 0.13
N GLY A 93 -0.29 -11.62 -0.78
CA GLY A 93 -0.50 -13.04 -0.43
C GLY A 93 0.62 -13.58 0.46
N ALA A 94 1.87 -13.28 0.12
CA ALA A 94 3.03 -13.70 0.93
C ALA A 94 3.03 -13.09 2.35
N PHE A 95 2.54 -11.86 2.52
CA PHE A 95 2.32 -11.26 3.83
C PHE A 95 1.15 -11.94 4.55
N TYR A 96 0.02 -12.11 3.85
CA TYR A 96 -1.20 -12.69 4.42
C TYR A 96 -0.98 -14.13 4.91
N ASP A 97 -0.12 -14.90 4.25
CA ASP A 97 0.28 -16.24 4.68
C ASP A 97 1.06 -16.24 6.02
N THR A 98 1.57 -15.10 6.46
CA THR A 98 2.22 -14.93 7.77
C THR A 98 1.27 -14.45 8.87
N TYR A 99 0.03 -14.15 8.50
CA TYR A 99 -0.98 -13.68 9.42
C TYR A 99 -1.56 -14.87 10.21
N ASP A 100 -1.42 -14.83 11.52
CA ASP A 100 -1.92 -15.86 12.42
C ASP A 100 -2.29 -15.21 13.77
N ASP A 101 -3.07 -15.91 14.59
CA ASP A 101 -3.39 -15.47 15.95
C ASP A 101 -2.11 -15.26 16.77
N GLY A 102 -2.04 -14.14 17.46
CA GLY A 102 -0.87 -13.75 18.25
C GLY A 102 0.26 -13.08 17.45
N THR A 103 0.05 -12.79 16.17
CA THR A 103 0.97 -11.92 15.41
C THR A 103 0.78 -10.45 15.80
N PRO A 104 1.80 -9.59 15.60
CA PRO A 104 1.66 -8.15 15.86
C PRO A 104 0.49 -7.50 15.12
N VAL A 105 0.16 -7.97 13.92
CA VAL A 105 -0.97 -7.46 13.13
C VAL A 105 -2.31 -7.92 13.73
N ALA A 106 -2.42 -9.17 14.17
CA ALA A 106 -3.63 -9.65 14.84
C ALA A 106 -3.94 -8.83 16.11
N ASP A 107 -2.92 -8.50 16.90
CA ASP A 107 -3.06 -7.62 18.06
C ASP A 107 -3.47 -6.18 17.65
N ALA A 108 -2.96 -5.70 16.53
CA ALA A 108 -3.35 -4.39 16.00
C ALA A 108 -4.80 -4.36 15.48
N ASP A 109 -5.29 -5.46 14.90
CA ASP A 109 -6.69 -5.60 14.48
C ASP A 109 -7.66 -5.54 15.66
N LEU A 110 -7.31 -6.15 16.80
CA LEU A 110 -8.11 -6.03 18.00
C LEU A 110 -8.25 -4.58 18.45
N LYS A 111 -7.15 -3.81 18.41
CA LYS A 111 -7.18 -2.37 18.73
C LYS A 111 -7.94 -1.56 17.70
N PHE A 112 -7.86 -1.94 16.41
CA PHE A 112 -8.64 -1.31 15.35
C PHE A 112 -10.13 -1.54 15.59
N ALA A 113 -10.51 -2.76 15.97
CA ALA A 113 -11.88 -3.12 16.29
C ALA A 113 -12.47 -2.33 17.47
N ASP A 114 -11.67 -1.76 18.37
CA ASP A 114 -12.14 -0.86 19.43
C ASP A 114 -12.55 0.53 18.90
N VAL A 115 -12.08 0.90 17.72
CA VAL A 115 -12.32 2.22 17.10
C VAL A 115 -13.38 2.16 16.02
N ALA A 116 -13.36 1.12 15.19
CA ALA A 116 -14.25 0.99 14.04
C ALA A 116 -14.68 -0.47 13.82
N GLY A 117 -15.85 -0.63 13.21
CA GLY A 117 -16.32 -1.90 12.67
C GLY A 117 -16.25 -1.90 11.15
N CYS A 118 -15.65 -2.94 10.56
CA CYS A 118 -15.56 -3.09 9.10
C CYS A 118 -16.50 -4.19 8.63
N SER A 119 -17.35 -3.89 7.64
CA SER A 119 -18.46 -4.75 7.20
C SER A 119 -18.21 -5.51 5.91
N GLY A 120 -17.08 -5.29 5.26
CA GLY A 120 -16.76 -5.96 4.01
C GLY A 120 -15.40 -5.54 3.49
N SER A 121 -14.87 -6.32 2.55
CA SER A 121 -13.63 -5.98 1.88
C SER A 121 -13.72 -6.24 0.38
N THR A 122 -12.94 -5.47 -0.38
CA THR A 122 -12.76 -5.61 -1.82
C THR A 122 -11.28 -5.51 -2.17
N MET A 123 -10.91 -6.20 -3.24
CA MET A 123 -9.55 -6.17 -3.76
C MET A 123 -9.53 -5.50 -5.12
N TRP A 124 -8.57 -4.62 -5.34
CA TRP A 124 -8.43 -3.82 -6.55
C TRP A 124 -7.03 -3.94 -7.12
N GLU A 125 -6.95 -4.07 -8.43
CA GLU A 125 -5.72 -3.89 -9.18
C GLU A 125 -5.83 -2.61 -10.00
N SER A 126 -4.83 -1.72 -9.90
CA SER A 126 -4.80 -0.49 -10.69
C SER A 126 -3.99 -0.72 -11.95
N ILE A 127 -4.63 -0.57 -13.12
CA ILE A 127 -4.00 -0.70 -14.42
C ILE A 127 -3.91 0.68 -15.05
N GLY A 128 -2.69 1.13 -15.35
CA GLY A 128 -2.48 2.40 -16.08
C GLY A 128 -3.04 2.31 -17.50
N VAL A 129 -3.84 3.31 -17.90
CA VAL A 129 -4.32 3.47 -19.27
C VAL A 129 -3.51 4.59 -19.93
N GLN A 130 -2.86 4.29 -21.04
CA GLN A 130 -2.08 5.24 -21.84
C GLN A 130 -2.85 5.67 -23.07
#